data_0a764e9cd6f016190051606d7f89f9d8
#
_entry.id   0a764e9cd6f016190051606d7f89f9d8
#
_cell.length_a   1.000
_cell.length_b   1.000
_cell.length_c   1.000
_cell.angle_alpha   90.00
_cell.angle_beta   90.00
_cell.angle_gamma   90.00
#
_symmetry.space_group_name_H-M   'P 1'
#
loop_
_entity.id
_entity.type
_entity.pdbx_description
1 polymer ?
#
loop_
_entity_poly.entity_id
_entity_poly.type
_entity_poly.pdbx_seq_one_letter_code
_entity_poly.pdbx_strand_id
1 'polypeptide(L)'
;VFFPVNDHPKSDVVALVDGSPLRIQVKHSSDGMVRKDTVVRTSSGYKRNVYSESQIDGFAVYLSEIDIVVYVPVKYAGISIRHTSTASKIKCWWYEDFLTLDFSDEKVKRIKVDKTKAKKRIGNRENWPDRDYLSKEVWNRPSIEIAKELGISDRMVGKMCEEYGISKPPRGYWSKRR
;
A
#
# COMPACT_ATOMS: atom_id res chain seq x y z
N VAL A 1 7.11 -15.67 -25.65
CA VAL A 1 6.37 -16.95 -25.69
C VAL A 1 6.40 -17.55 -24.29
N PHE A 2 5.28 -18.09 -23.82
CA PHE A 2 5.14 -18.71 -22.51
C PHE A 2 4.99 -20.22 -22.68
N PHE A 3 5.69 -20.97 -21.85
CA PHE A 3 5.58 -22.43 -21.79
C PHE A 3 5.15 -22.85 -20.39
N PRO A 4 4.07 -23.64 -20.24
CA PRO A 4 3.74 -24.23 -18.95
C PRO A 4 4.84 -25.25 -18.56
N VAL A 5 5.20 -25.29 -17.31
CA VAL A 5 6.18 -26.23 -16.78
C VAL A 5 5.48 -27.17 -15.83
N ASN A 6 5.14 -28.35 -16.33
CA ASN A 6 4.62 -29.41 -15.50
C ASN A 6 5.79 -30.01 -14.69
N ASP A 7 5.53 -30.31 -13.43
CA ASP A 7 6.47 -30.98 -12.51
C ASP A 7 7.70 -30.17 -12.04
N HIS A 8 7.81 -28.88 -12.39
CA HIS A 8 8.86 -28.05 -11.80
C HIS A 8 8.39 -27.53 -10.42
N PRO A 9 9.11 -27.85 -9.34
CA PRO A 9 8.62 -27.61 -7.98
C PRO A 9 8.55 -26.13 -7.58
N LYS A 10 9.02 -25.22 -8.42
CA LYS A 10 9.20 -23.81 -8.06
C LYS A 10 8.72 -22.79 -9.11
N SER A 11 8.55 -23.18 -10.38
CA SER A 11 8.04 -22.28 -11.42
C SER A 11 6.85 -22.90 -12.13
N ASP A 12 5.83 -22.09 -12.39
CA ASP A 12 4.63 -22.54 -13.13
C ASP A 12 4.79 -22.33 -14.63
N VAL A 13 5.60 -21.36 -15.03
CA VAL A 13 5.77 -20.94 -16.42
C VAL A 13 7.22 -20.58 -16.70
N VAL A 14 7.69 -20.91 -17.91
CA VAL A 14 8.91 -20.34 -18.49
C VAL A 14 8.53 -19.40 -19.62
N ALA A 15 8.95 -18.16 -19.56
CA ALA A 15 8.80 -17.17 -20.61
C ALA A 15 10.13 -17.01 -21.37
N LEU A 16 10.08 -16.97 -22.71
CA LEU A 16 11.23 -16.55 -23.51
C LEU A 16 11.14 -15.06 -23.81
N VAL A 17 12.09 -14.30 -23.32
CA VAL A 17 12.22 -12.85 -23.55
C VAL A 17 13.58 -12.61 -24.16
N ASP A 18 13.61 -12.09 -25.38
CA ASP A 18 14.84 -11.85 -26.15
C ASP A 18 15.78 -13.07 -26.22
N GLY A 19 15.17 -14.27 -26.36
CA GLY A 19 15.88 -15.55 -26.41
C GLY A 19 16.35 -16.10 -25.05
N SER A 20 16.16 -15.38 -23.97
CA SER A 20 16.50 -15.79 -22.61
C SER A 20 15.30 -16.37 -21.88
N PRO A 21 15.43 -17.58 -21.26
CA PRO A 21 14.35 -18.16 -20.48
C PRO A 21 14.23 -17.50 -19.11
N LEU A 22 13.02 -17.07 -18.75
CA LEU A 22 12.67 -16.55 -17.43
C LEU A 22 11.73 -17.53 -16.72
N ARG A 23 12.11 -17.97 -15.54
CA ARG A 23 11.31 -18.87 -14.68
C ARG A 23 10.36 -18.06 -13.83
N ILE A 24 9.07 -18.25 -14.02
CA ILE A 24 8.03 -17.43 -13.42
C ILE A 24 7.12 -18.29 -12.55
N GLN A 25 6.87 -17.82 -11.33
CA GLN A 25 5.83 -18.33 -10.45
C GLN A 25 4.58 -17.48 -10.58
N VAL A 26 3.44 -18.08 -10.83
CA VAL A 26 2.16 -17.38 -10.91
C VAL A 26 1.55 -17.23 -9.52
N LYS A 27 1.00 -16.05 -9.23
CA LYS A 27 0.32 -15.75 -7.96
C LYS A 27 -0.92 -14.91 -8.17
N HIS A 28 -1.82 -14.98 -7.20
CA HIS A 28 -2.97 -14.10 -7.07
C HIS A 28 -2.81 -13.23 -5.82
N SER A 29 -3.21 -11.98 -5.89
CA SER A 29 -3.25 -11.06 -4.76
C SER A 29 -4.49 -10.18 -4.83
N SER A 30 -5.26 -10.17 -3.75
CA SER A 30 -6.42 -9.27 -3.55
C SER A 30 -6.06 -8.02 -2.74
N ASP A 31 -4.91 -8.03 -2.05
CA ASP A 31 -4.46 -6.94 -1.17
C ASP A 31 -3.22 -6.20 -1.72
N GLY A 32 -2.78 -6.55 -2.93
CA GLY A 32 -1.56 -6.03 -3.56
C GLY A 32 -0.25 -6.55 -2.93
N MET A 33 -0.30 -7.46 -1.95
CA MET A 33 0.90 -8.02 -1.33
C MET A 33 1.50 -9.14 -2.19
N VAL A 34 2.73 -8.95 -2.64
CA VAL A 34 3.49 -9.97 -3.37
C VAL A 34 4.32 -10.79 -2.39
N ARG A 35 3.78 -11.93 -1.97
CA ARG A 35 4.45 -12.80 -1.00
C ARG A 35 5.58 -13.60 -1.65
N LYS A 36 6.77 -13.55 -1.05
CA LYS A 36 7.97 -14.29 -1.50
C LYS A 36 7.93 -15.77 -1.10
N ASP A 37 6.88 -16.23 -0.47
CA ASP A 37 6.75 -17.58 0.05
C ASP A 37 5.44 -18.24 -0.32
N THR A 38 5.41 -19.56 -0.17
CA THR A 38 4.19 -20.37 -0.09
C THR A 38 4.17 -21.13 1.22
N VAL A 39 2.96 -21.34 1.73
CA VAL A 39 2.73 -22.19 2.91
C VAL A 39 2.04 -23.46 2.45
N VAL A 40 2.68 -24.59 2.70
CA VAL A 40 2.16 -25.92 2.37
C VAL A 40 1.80 -26.62 3.67
N ARG A 41 0.60 -27.20 3.72
CA ARG A 41 0.18 -28.05 4.81
C ARG A 41 0.84 -29.43 4.68
N THR A 42 1.48 -29.90 5.74
CA THR A 42 2.08 -31.21 5.83
C THR A 42 1.42 -32.00 6.95
N SER A 43 1.68 -33.29 7.04
CA SER A 43 1.21 -34.16 8.14
C SER A 43 1.69 -33.69 9.53
N SER A 44 2.83 -33.00 9.58
CA SER A 44 3.45 -32.46 10.79
C SER A 44 3.13 -30.98 11.05
N GLY A 45 2.26 -30.32 10.25
CA GLY A 45 1.90 -28.91 10.39
C GLY A 45 2.08 -28.12 9.10
N TYR A 46 2.49 -26.86 9.23
CA TYR A 46 2.68 -25.96 8.08
C TYR A 46 4.16 -25.78 7.79
N LYS A 47 4.56 -26.00 6.53
CA LYS A 47 5.91 -25.70 6.03
C LYS A 47 5.87 -24.46 5.16
N ARG A 48 6.73 -23.47 5.47
CA ARG A 48 6.93 -22.29 4.65
C ARG A 48 8.10 -22.52 3.69
N ASN A 49 7.85 -22.38 2.40
CA ASN A 49 8.85 -22.41 1.35
C ASN A 49 9.05 -21.00 0.80
N VAL A 50 10.27 -20.48 0.91
CA VAL A 50 10.63 -19.16 0.40
C VAL A 50 11.30 -19.33 -0.97
N TYR A 51 10.90 -18.52 -1.94
CA TYR A 51 11.52 -18.49 -3.27
C TYR A 51 12.82 -17.69 -3.26
N SER A 52 13.82 -18.17 -3.98
CA SER A 52 15.12 -17.53 -4.17
C SER A 52 15.39 -17.24 -5.64
N GLU A 53 16.34 -16.35 -5.91
CA GLU A 53 16.79 -16.01 -7.28
C GLU A 53 17.41 -17.20 -8.02
N SER A 54 17.93 -18.20 -7.30
CA SER A 54 18.41 -19.45 -7.90
C SER A 54 17.27 -20.35 -8.43
N GLN A 55 16.05 -20.18 -7.92
CA GLN A 55 14.88 -21.02 -8.24
C GLN A 55 13.96 -20.40 -9.29
N ILE A 56 13.67 -19.11 -9.16
CA ILE A 56 12.82 -18.35 -10.08
C ILE A 56 13.40 -16.96 -10.32
N ASP A 57 13.04 -16.37 -11.44
CA ASP A 57 13.47 -15.03 -11.79
C ASP A 57 12.46 -13.99 -11.31
N GLY A 58 11.17 -14.37 -11.25
CA GLY A 58 10.12 -13.48 -10.75
C GLY A 58 8.76 -14.12 -10.61
N PHE A 59 7.80 -13.25 -10.30
CA PHE A 59 6.39 -13.60 -10.15
C PHE A 59 5.54 -12.88 -11.20
N ALA A 60 4.58 -13.60 -11.79
CA ALA A 60 3.44 -13.00 -12.47
C ALA A 60 2.29 -12.96 -11.46
N VAL A 61 1.89 -11.77 -11.04
CA VAL A 61 0.89 -11.61 -9.98
C VAL A 61 -0.37 -10.98 -10.56
N TYR A 62 -1.47 -11.70 -10.52
CA TYR A 62 -2.78 -11.16 -10.85
C TYR A 62 -3.33 -10.35 -9.67
N LEU A 63 -3.52 -9.06 -9.89
CA LEU A 63 -4.12 -8.13 -8.94
C LEU A 63 -5.63 -8.06 -9.22
N SER A 64 -6.42 -8.82 -8.46
CA SER A 64 -7.87 -8.95 -8.73
C SER A 64 -8.67 -7.68 -8.49
N GLU A 65 -8.16 -6.75 -7.67
CA GLU A 65 -8.84 -5.48 -7.38
C GLU A 65 -8.90 -4.55 -8.60
N ILE A 66 -7.92 -4.65 -9.50
CA ILE A 66 -7.81 -3.79 -10.69
C ILE A 66 -7.74 -4.58 -12.01
N ASP A 67 -7.91 -5.90 -11.95
CA ASP A 67 -7.91 -6.82 -13.10
C ASP A 67 -6.65 -6.72 -13.99
N ILE A 68 -5.48 -6.69 -13.37
CA ILE A 68 -4.19 -6.53 -14.06
C ILE A 68 -3.19 -7.59 -13.59
N VAL A 69 -2.33 -8.05 -14.50
CA VAL A 69 -1.15 -8.87 -14.18
C VAL A 69 0.08 -7.98 -14.13
N VAL A 70 0.84 -8.11 -13.04
CA VAL A 70 2.13 -7.44 -12.87
C VAL A 70 3.26 -8.47 -12.78
N TYR A 71 4.46 -8.10 -13.25
CA TYR A 71 5.65 -8.97 -13.29
C TYR A 71 6.71 -8.46 -12.32
N VAL A 72 6.85 -9.14 -11.19
CA VAL A 72 7.69 -8.69 -10.08
C VAL A 72 8.94 -9.55 -9.97
N PRO A 73 10.13 -8.99 -10.13
CA PRO A 73 11.39 -9.72 -9.89
C PRO A 73 11.43 -10.29 -8.47
N VAL A 74 11.97 -11.49 -8.30
CA VAL A 74 11.99 -12.18 -7.00
C VAL A 74 12.70 -11.38 -5.91
N LYS A 75 13.70 -10.57 -6.26
CA LYS A 75 14.43 -9.68 -5.35
C LYS A 75 13.54 -8.59 -4.74
N TYR A 76 12.48 -8.17 -5.44
CA TYR A 76 11.52 -7.17 -4.96
C TYR A 76 10.28 -7.78 -4.31
N ALA A 77 10.12 -9.10 -4.30
CA ALA A 77 9.00 -9.76 -3.64
C ALA A 77 9.05 -9.58 -2.11
N GLY A 78 7.90 -9.70 -1.47
CA GLY A 78 7.72 -9.38 -0.05
C GLY A 78 7.31 -7.92 0.19
N ILE A 79 6.90 -7.22 -0.86
CA ILE A 79 6.46 -5.83 -0.86
C ILE A 79 4.98 -5.71 -1.19
N SER A 80 4.40 -4.56 -0.90
CA SER A 80 3.05 -4.20 -1.31
C SER A 80 3.08 -3.40 -2.61
N ILE A 81 2.31 -3.84 -3.60
CA ILE A 81 2.06 -3.12 -4.85
C ILE A 81 0.75 -2.36 -4.71
N ARG A 82 0.73 -1.10 -5.11
CA ARG A 82 -0.44 -0.24 -4.99
C ARG A 82 -0.92 0.28 -6.33
N HIS A 83 -2.20 0.47 -6.43
CA HIS A 83 -2.89 1.07 -7.58
C HIS A 83 -3.60 2.39 -7.21
N THR A 84 -3.76 2.67 -5.90
CA THR A 84 -4.35 3.92 -5.42
C THR A 84 -3.41 4.67 -4.49
N SER A 85 -3.38 5.99 -4.62
CA SER A 85 -2.60 6.88 -3.75
C SER A 85 -3.24 6.99 -2.37
N THR A 86 -3.00 6.01 -1.50
CA THR A 86 -3.32 6.15 -0.08
C THR A 86 -2.08 6.57 0.69
N ALA A 87 -2.24 7.55 1.60
CA ALA A 87 -1.17 8.05 2.45
C ALA A 87 -0.73 7.00 3.48
N SER A 88 0.13 6.08 3.08
CA SER A 88 0.72 5.09 3.96
C SER A 88 2.22 5.34 4.10
N LYS A 89 2.75 5.21 5.32
CA LYS A 89 4.19 5.24 5.61
C LYS A 89 4.92 3.97 5.18
N ILE A 90 4.21 2.95 4.70
CA ILE A 90 4.77 1.68 4.27
C ILE A 90 5.41 1.87 2.91
N LYS A 91 6.63 1.37 2.75
CA LYS A 91 7.29 1.29 1.44
C LYS A 91 6.43 0.44 0.52
N CYS A 92 5.92 1.03 -0.53
CA CYS A 92 5.14 0.36 -1.55
C CYS A 92 5.68 0.71 -2.94
N TRP A 93 5.35 -0.13 -3.90
CA TRP A 93 5.65 0.05 -5.30
C TRP A 93 4.36 0.34 -6.05
N TRP A 94 4.45 1.00 -7.19
CA TRP A 94 3.31 1.23 -8.06
C TRP A 94 3.18 0.10 -9.06
N TYR A 95 1.96 -0.30 -9.39
CA TYR A 95 1.72 -1.40 -10.33
C TYR A 95 2.26 -1.07 -11.73
N GLU A 96 2.27 0.20 -12.13
CA GLU A 96 2.79 0.66 -13.42
C GLU A 96 4.27 0.33 -13.61
N ASP A 97 5.05 0.25 -12.53
CA ASP A 97 6.47 -0.11 -12.58
C ASP A 97 6.69 -1.57 -12.98
N PHE A 98 5.64 -2.39 -12.96
CA PHE A 98 5.69 -3.84 -13.16
C PHE A 98 4.78 -4.38 -14.28
N LEU A 99 4.32 -3.53 -15.20
CA LEU A 99 3.44 -3.95 -16.31
C LEU A 99 4.17 -4.72 -17.41
N THR A 100 5.48 -4.61 -17.48
CA THR A 100 6.30 -5.28 -18.51
C THR A 100 7.08 -6.43 -17.90
N LEU A 101 7.19 -7.54 -18.66
CA LEU A 101 8.03 -8.69 -18.29
C LEU A 101 9.50 -8.34 -18.50
N ASP A 102 10.04 -7.54 -17.61
CA ASP A 102 11.43 -7.12 -17.60
C ASP A 102 11.95 -7.17 -16.16
N PHE A 103 12.86 -8.08 -15.89
CA PHE A 103 13.47 -8.28 -14.59
C PHE A 103 14.86 -7.65 -14.47
N SER A 104 15.25 -6.78 -15.43
CA SER A 104 16.50 -6.04 -15.37
C SER A 104 16.52 -5.02 -14.22
N ASP A 105 17.72 -4.73 -13.73
CA ASP A 105 17.90 -3.80 -12.61
C ASP A 105 17.64 -2.33 -12.96
N GLU A 106 17.61 -2.00 -14.25
CA GLU A 106 17.54 -0.61 -14.71
C GLU A 106 16.15 0.01 -14.57
N LYS A 107 15.07 -0.79 -14.62
CA LYS A 107 13.71 -0.29 -14.64
C LYS A 107 13.14 0.09 -13.29
N VAL A 108 13.61 -0.49 -12.22
CA VAL A 108 13.09 -0.17 -10.88
C VAL A 108 13.84 1.00 -10.26
N LYS A 109 13.99 2.09 -11.01
CA LYS A 109 14.33 3.38 -10.41
C LYS A 109 13.14 3.81 -9.58
N ARG A 110 13.28 3.80 -8.24
CA ARG A 110 12.31 4.41 -7.33
C ARG A 110 11.92 5.77 -7.91
N ILE A 111 10.69 5.90 -8.39
CA ILE A 111 10.13 7.21 -8.67
C ILE A 111 10.18 7.92 -7.32
N LYS A 112 11.11 8.86 -7.17
CA LYS A 112 11.10 9.78 -6.05
C LYS A 112 9.78 10.52 -6.20
N VAL A 113 8.78 10.14 -5.40
CA VAL A 113 7.53 10.87 -5.34
C VAL A 113 7.92 12.32 -5.08
N ASP A 114 7.62 13.18 -6.05
CA ASP A 114 7.90 14.58 -5.93
C ASP A 114 7.11 15.12 -4.73
N LYS A 115 7.81 15.31 -3.62
CA LYS A 115 7.22 15.76 -2.35
C LYS A 115 6.61 17.15 -2.48
N THR A 116 6.90 17.86 -3.57
CA THR A 116 6.37 19.22 -3.80
C THR A 116 4.91 19.22 -4.23
N LYS A 117 4.37 18.10 -4.77
CA LYS A 117 2.95 17.93 -5.14
C LYS A 117 2.10 17.23 -4.08
N ALA A 118 2.69 16.77 -2.99
CA ALA A 118 1.89 16.29 -1.87
C ALA A 118 1.05 17.46 -1.34
N LYS A 119 -0.30 17.36 -1.45
CA LYS A 119 -1.22 18.27 -0.77
C LYS A 119 -0.66 18.50 0.63
N LYS A 120 -0.39 19.75 1.00
CA LYS A 120 0.11 20.12 2.34
C LYS A 120 -0.72 19.37 3.37
N ARG A 121 -0.11 18.37 3.99
CA ARG A 121 -0.81 17.57 5.01
C ARG A 121 -1.02 18.49 6.20
N ILE A 122 -2.26 18.69 6.60
CA ILE A 122 -2.65 19.46 7.80
C ILE A 122 -2.06 18.83 9.10
N GLY A 123 -1.23 17.81 8.98
CA GLY A 123 -0.46 17.24 10.09
C GLY A 123 0.77 18.05 10.51
N ASN A 124 1.19 19.04 9.71
CA ASN A 124 2.22 20.00 10.11
C ASN A 124 1.56 21.16 10.84
N ARG A 125 2.09 21.55 12.00
CA ARG A 125 1.55 22.66 12.85
C ARG A 125 1.36 23.96 12.08
N GLU A 126 2.19 24.23 11.08
CA GLU A 126 2.11 25.42 10.21
C GLU A 126 0.81 25.49 9.37
N ASN A 127 0.11 24.39 9.21
CA ASN A 127 -1.14 24.31 8.44
C ASN A 127 -2.38 24.07 9.33
N TRP A 128 -2.23 24.19 10.62
CA TRP A 128 -3.35 24.06 11.54
C TRP A 128 -4.26 25.29 11.42
N PRO A 129 -5.59 25.13 11.60
CA PRO A 129 -6.49 26.24 11.67
C PRO A 129 -6.12 27.12 12.88
N ASP A 130 -6.46 28.37 12.78
CA ASP A 130 -6.24 29.33 13.86
C ASP A 130 -6.91 28.86 15.17
N ARG A 131 -6.26 29.17 16.30
CA ARG A 131 -6.73 28.80 17.63
C ARG A 131 -8.13 29.36 17.92
N ASP A 132 -8.38 30.61 17.53
CA ASP A 132 -9.65 31.29 17.81
C ASP A 132 -10.78 30.71 16.97
N TYR A 133 -10.51 30.36 15.70
CA TYR A 133 -11.45 29.61 14.86
C TYR A 133 -11.81 28.28 15.53
N LEU A 134 -10.82 27.47 15.90
CA LEU A 134 -11.05 26.15 16.45
C LEU A 134 -11.79 26.21 17.80
N SER A 135 -11.47 27.21 18.64
CA SER A 135 -12.11 27.40 19.95
C SER A 135 -13.61 27.69 19.84
N LYS A 136 -14.03 28.42 18.82
CA LYS A 136 -15.45 28.70 18.55
C LYS A 136 -16.15 27.49 17.94
N GLU A 137 -15.52 26.85 16.92
CA GLU A 137 -16.16 25.80 16.16
C GLU A 137 -16.41 24.52 16.95
N VAL A 138 -15.55 24.16 17.89
CA VAL A 138 -15.74 22.95 18.73
C VAL A 138 -16.96 23.02 19.66
N TRP A 139 -17.49 24.24 19.91
CA TRP A 139 -18.71 24.47 20.69
C TRP A 139 -19.94 24.71 19.81
N ASN A 140 -19.76 25.01 18.51
CA ASN A 140 -20.84 25.26 17.56
C ASN A 140 -21.28 23.97 16.83
N ARG A 141 -20.36 23.04 16.58
CA ARG A 141 -20.63 21.82 15.82
C ARG A 141 -19.75 20.64 16.24
N PRO A 142 -20.16 19.40 15.95
CA PRO A 142 -19.38 18.21 16.30
C PRO A 142 -18.00 18.18 15.62
N SER A 143 -16.99 17.65 16.31
CA SER A 143 -15.61 17.49 15.76
C SER A 143 -15.55 16.73 14.45
N ILE A 144 -16.48 15.84 14.19
CA ILE A 144 -16.61 15.08 12.93
C ILE A 144 -16.91 16.02 11.73
N GLU A 145 -17.72 17.06 11.92
CA GLU A 145 -18.04 18.03 10.86
C GLU A 145 -16.87 18.96 10.57
N ILE A 146 -16.19 19.42 11.63
CA ILE A 146 -14.95 20.20 11.53
C ILE A 146 -13.88 19.39 10.81
N ALA A 147 -13.75 18.11 11.15
CA ALA A 147 -12.82 17.19 10.53
C ALA A 147 -13.06 17.01 9.03
N LYS A 148 -14.34 16.87 8.62
CA LYS A 148 -14.73 16.77 7.20
C LYS A 148 -14.37 18.03 6.42
N GLU A 149 -14.66 19.20 6.95
CA GLU A 149 -14.34 20.47 6.31
C GLU A 149 -12.82 20.65 6.12
N LEU A 150 -12.05 20.33 7.16
CA LEU A 150 -10.60 20.45 7.14
C LEU A 150 -9.89 19.29 6.40
N GLY A 151 -10.64 18.27 5.97
CA GLY A 151 -10.06 17.08 5.31
C GLY A 151 -9.13 16.26 6.22
N ILE A 152 -9.41 16.19 7.52
CA ILE A 152 -8.65 15.49 8.55
C ILE A 152 -9.53 14.50 9.33
N SER A 153 -8.93 13.74 10.25
CA SER A 153 -9.71 12.91 11.18
C SER A 153 -10.21 13.70 12.38
N ASP A 154 -11.31 13.27 12.98
CA ASP A 154 -11.85 13.80 14.25
C ASP A 154 -10.83 13.70 15.40
N ARG A 155 -10.03 12.64 15.40
CA ARG A 155 -8.90 12.48 16.33
C ARG A 155 -7.87 13.59 16.19
N MET A 156 -7.62 14.05 14.96
CA MET A 156 -6.68 15.17 14.72
C MET A 156 -7.25 16.48 15.26
N VAL A 157 -8.55 16.74 15.10
CA VAL A 157 -9.21 17.88 15.73
C VAL A 157 -9.05 17.84 17.26
N GLY A 158 -9.22 16.64 17.86
CA GLY A 158 -8.97 16.42 19.27
C GLY A 158 -7.56 16.82 19.70
N LYS A 159 -6.55 16.35 18.96
CA LYS A 159 -5.13 16.66 19.22
C LYS A 159 -4.82 18.16 19.11
N MET A 160 -5.38 18.84 18.11
CA MET A 160 -5.22 20.29 17.95
C MET A 160 -5.78 21.06 19.15
N CYS A 161 -6.97 20.67 19.64
CA CYS A 161 -7.57 21.25 20.83
C CYS A 161 -6.68 21.07 22.08
N GLU A 162 -6.11 19.88 22.27
CA GLU A 162 -5.20 19.61 23.38
C GLU A 162 -3.94 20.49 23.31
N GLU A 163 -3.32 20.61 22.14
CA GLU A 163 -2.11 21.41 21.98
C GLU A 163 -2.36 22.91 22.09
N TYR A 164 -3.54 23.40 21.69
CA TYR A 164 -3.95 24.79 21.84
C TYR A 164 -4.53 25.11 23.22
N GLY A 165 -4.69 24.11 24.10
CA GLY A 165 -5.36 24.28 25.40
C GLY A 165 -6.85 24.65 25.28
N ILE A 166 -7.54 24.17 24.23
CA ILE A 166 -8.95 24.44 24.00
C ILE A 166 -9.80 23.39 24.71
N SER A 167 -10.70 23.84 25.58
CA SER A 167 -11.70 22.98 26.22
C SER A 167 -12.75 22.56 25.20
N LYS A 168 -12.98 21.23 25.10
CA LYS A 168 -14.00 20.64 24.21
C LYS A 168 -15.30 20.31 24.98
N PRO A 169 -16.45 20.26 24.30
CA PRO A 169 -17.66 19.73 24.88
C PRO A 169 -17.45 18.32 25.43
N PRO A 170 -18.09 17.97 26.57
CA PRO A 170 -17.96 16.65 27.15
C PRO A 170 -18.59 15.57 26.26
N ARG A 171 -18.17 14.32 26.47
CA ARG A 171 -18.69 13.18 25.70
C ARG A 171 -20.21 13.10 25.81
N GLY A 172 -20.89 12.97 24.66
CA GLY A 172 -22.35 12.93 24.58
C GLY A 172 -23.04 14.28 24.51
N TYR A 173 -22.32 15.42 24.55
CA TYR A 173 -22.90 16.76 24.44
C TYR A 173 -23.74 16.92 23.16
N TRP A 174 -23.24 16.50 22.03
CA TRP A 174 -23.91 16.62 20.73
C TRP A 174 -25.04 15.61 20.52
N SER A 175 -25.00 14.45 21.17
CA SER A 175 -26.09 13.46 21.08
C SER A 175 -27.36 13.88 21.84
N LYS A 176 -27.24 14.80 22.81
CA LYS A 176 -28.37 15.36 23.58
C LYS A 176 -29.01 16.59 22.93
N ARG A 177 -28.43 17.11 21.86
CA ARG A 177 -28.89 18.32 21.16
C ARG A 177 -29.49 18.05 19.78
N ARG A 178 -29.66 16.79 19.42
CA ARG A 178 -30.44 16.36 18.25
C ARG A 178 -31.90 16.29 18.54
#